data_69e0cf04dcd9c9f5868d12335439b3f2
#
_entry.id   69e0cf04dcd9c9f5868d12335439b3f2
#
_cell.length_a   1.000
_cell.length_b   1.000
_cell.length_c   1.000
_cell.angle_alpha   90.00
_cell.angle_beta   90.00
_cell.angle_gamma   90.00
#
_symmetry.space_group_name_H-M   'P 1'
#
loop_
_entity.id
_entity.type
_entity.pdbx_description
1 polymer ?
#
loop_
_entity_poly.entity_id
_entity_poly.type
_entity_poly.pdbx_seq_one_letter_code
_entity_poly.pdbx_strand_id
1 'polypeptide(L)'
;MVRWDGKDRGVITLFDPAKEDAIQAVDTLESMGVETVMLSRDTYPVARRFADFLGISQVLAGIRSQEKPAAVRALHTQGGIVAMVCDSSVLPVLRVADSGILYAGEDLYGTKVPNWNNVSDVVLIRNDVMAVPQAIEHARRVNRIADRNLWFAGIYNAAAIVLAAAGVLPPVGATLLMLGSSLLVEYSSRRASRFRVQGLRR
;
A
#
# COMPACT_ATOMS: atom_id res chain seq x y z
N MET A 1 -32.27 13.92 12.90
CA MET A 1 -33.49 14.57 13.46
C MET A 1 -34.55 13.52 13.60
N VAL A 2 -35.23 13.46 14.73
CA VAL A 2 -36.33 12.53 15.01
C VAL A 2 -37.63 13.31 15.00
N ARG A 3 -38.58 12.88 14.17
CA ARG A 3 -39.83 13.59 13.95
C ARG A 3 -41.01 12.61 14.02
N TRP A 4 -42.05 12.97 14.78
CA TRP A 4 -43.35 12.27 14.77
C TRP A 4 -44.49 13.27 15.08
N ASP A 5 -45.67 12.98 14.60
CA ASP A 5 -46.85 13.87 14.65
C ASP A 5 -46.57 15.29 14.10
N GLY A 6 -45.73 15.39 13.03
CA GLY A 6 -45.40 16.66 12.39
C GLY A 6 -44.49 17.59 13.19
N LYS A 7 -44.02 17.19 14.38
CA LYS A 7 -43.15 17.99 15.25
C LYS A 7 -41.77 17.38 15.39
N ASP A 8 -40.73 18.23 15.35
CA ASP A 8 -39.36 17.80 15.65
C ASP A 8 -39.26 17.57 17.15
N ARG A 9 -38.87 16.37 17.54
CA ARG A 9 -38.82 15.90 18.94
C ARG A 9 -37.43 15.78 19.49
N GLY A 10 -36.43 15.67 18.62
CA GLY A 10 -35.04 15.56 19.04
C GLY A 10 -34.07 15.32 17.89
N VAL A 11 -32.79 15.25 18.23
CA VAL A 11 -31.69 14.93 17.31
C VAL A 11 -30.93 13.77 17.89
N ILE A 12 -30.71 12.73 17.09
CA ILE A 12 -29.78 11.66 17.39
C ILE A 12 -28.52 11.94 16.56
N THR A 13 -27.42 12.18 17.25
CA THR A 13 -26.11 12.36 16.63
C THR A 13 -25.39 11.03 16.68
N LEU A 14 -25.01 10.53 15.50
CA LEU A 14 -24.15 9.36 15.37
C LEU A 14 -22.72 9.85 15.11
N PHE A 15 -21.80 9.29 15.84
CA PHE A 15 -20.36 9.55 15.68
C PHE A 15 -19.65 8.23 15.48
N ASP A 16 -18.90 8.12 14.40
CA ASP A 16 -18.01 6.99 14.14
C ASP A 16 -16.57 7.45 14.45
N PRO A 17 -15.97 6.98 15.55
CA PRO A 17 -14.64 7.42 15.94
C PRO A 17 -13.60 6.90 14.96
N ALA A 18 -12.56 7.70 14.74
CA ALA A 18 -11.37 7.22 14.04
C ALA A 18 -10.72 6.08 14.85
N LYS A 19 -10.06 5.16 14.16
CA LYS A 19 -9.25 4.14 14.81
C LYS A 19 -8.12 4.78 15.60
N GLU A 20 -7.76 4.19 16.74
CA GLU A 20 -6.78 4.75 17.68
C GLU A 20 -5.41 5.00 17.03
N ASP A 21 -5.02 4.18 16.07
CA ASP A 21 -3.75 4.27 15.35
C ASP A 21 -3.80 5.09 14.06
N ALA A 22 -4.96 5.68 13.70
CA ALA A 22 -5.15 6.37 12.43
C ALA A 22 -4.25 7.62 12.29
N ILE A 23 -4.13 8.44 13.34
CA ILE A 23 -3.26 9.62 13.33
C ILE A 23 -1.81 9.18 13.12
N GLN A 24 -1.34 8.18 13.89
CA GLN A 24 0.03 7.69 13.77
C GLN A 24 0.31 7.10 12.38
N ALA A 25 -0.69 6.45 11.77
CA ALA A 25 -0.54 5.91 10.43
C ALA A 25 -0.39 7.02 9.37
N VAL A 26 -1.18 8.10 9.48
CA VAL A 26 -1.07 9.27 8.59
C VAL A 26 0.29 9.95 8.77
N ASP A 27 0.71 10.25 9.99
CA ASP A 27 2.02 10.85 10.27
C ASP A 27 3.17 10.00 9.71
N THR A 28 3.05 8.67 9.82
CA THR A 28 4.06 7.75 9.28
C THR A 28 4.11 7.83 7.76
N LEU A 29 2.96 7.85 7.08
CA LEU A 29 2.90 7.98 5.61
C LEU A 29 3.52 9.31 5.15
N GLU A 30 3.16 10.42 5.77
CA GLU A 30 3.73 11.75 5.46
C GLU A 30 5.26 11.76 5.68
N SER A 31 5.75 11.17 6.78
CA SER A 31 7.19 11.04 7.05
C SER A 31 7.93 10.20 6.01
N MET A 32 7.23 9.27 5.35
CA MET A 32 7.74 8.46 4.25
C MET A 32 7.68 9.18 2.89
N GLY A 33 7.22 10.43 2.86
CA GLY A 33 7.00 11.22 1.65
C GLY A 33 5.83 10.73 0.81
N VAL A 34 4.82 10.14 1.45
CA VAL A 34 3.56 9.72 0.82
C VAL A 34 2.49 10.74 1.20
N GLU A 35 2.03 11.52 0.24
CA GLU A 35 0.93 12.46 0.42
C GLU A 35 -0.37 11.72 0.63
N THR A 36 -1.13 12.12 1.66
CA THR A 36 -2.40 11.49 2.00
C THR A 36 -3.59 12.31 1.53
N VAL A 37 -4.55 11.66 0.87
CA VAL A 37 -5.76 12.28 0.31
C VAL A 37 -6.99 11.55 0.82
N MET A 38 -7.93 12.28 1.41
CA MET A 38 -9.19 11.72 1.87
C MET A 38 -10.27 11.82 0.80
N LEU A 39 -10.86 10.67 0.41
CA LEU A 39 -12.06 10.62 -0.43
C LEU A 39 -13.28 10.25 0.41
N SER A 40 -14.18 11.21 0.63
CA SER A 40 -15.38 11.02 1.47
C SER A 40 -16.67 11.27 0.70
N ARG A 41 -17.76 10.58 1.12
CA ARG A 41 -19.12 10.86 0.68
C ARG A 41 -19.77 12.00 1.46
N ASP A 42 -19.19 12.34 2.61
CA ASP A 42 -19.71 13.38 3.48
C ASP A 42 -19.58 14.77 2.84
N THR A 43 -20.31 15.72 3.40
CA THR A 43 -20.20 17.12 3.00
C THR A 43 -18.79 17.65 3.35
N TYR A 44 -18.32 18.63 2.57
CA TYR A 44 -16.97 19.17 2.75
C TYR A 44 -16.66 19.60 4.21
N PRO A 45 -17.55 20.31 4.94
CA PRO A 45 -17.26 20.70 6.32
C PRO A 45 -17.03 19.50 7.25
N VAL A 46 -17.78 18.42 7.05
CA VAL A 46 -17.64 17.20 7.87
C VAL A 46 -16.35 16.46 7.54
N ALA A 47 -16.11 16.21 6.25
CA ALA A 47 -14.92 15.53 5.78
C ALA A 47 -13.65 16.32 6.13
N ARG A 48 -13.66 17.64 5.97
CA ARG A 48 -12.53 18.52 6.30
C ARG A 48 -12.18 18.48 7.79
N ARG A 49 -13.20 18.56 8.65
CA ARG A 49 -13.00 18.47 10.10
C ARG A 49 -12.37 17.14 10.52
N PHE A 50 -12.79 16.04 9.89
CA PHE A 50 -12.23 14.73 10.17
C PHE A 50 -10.80 14.58 9.62
N ALA A 51 -10.53 15.13 8.44
CA ALA A 51 -9.18 15.18 7.86
C ALA A 51 -8.22 16.02 8.72
N ASP A 52 -8.67 17.18 9.21
CA ASP A 52 -7.88 18.02 10.12
C ASP A 52 -7.51 17.27 11.41
N PHE A 53 -8.45 16.51 11.94
CA PHE A 53 -8.22 15.66 13.12
C PHE A 53 -7.15 14.58 12.86
N LEU A 54 -7.11 14.02 11.64
CA LEU A 54 -6.15 12.99 11.26
C LEU A 54 -4.82 13.54 10.72
N GLY A 55 -4.70 14.85 10.49
CA GLY A 55 -3.54 15.46 9.85
C GLY A 55 -3.51 15.35 8.32
N ILE A 56 -4.61 14.99 7.68
CA ILE A 56 -4.71 14.87 6.22
C ILE A 56 -4.93 16.25 5.59
N SER A 57 -4.02 16.67 4.70
CA SER A 57 -4.05 18.00 4.09
C SER A 57 -5.09 18.13 2.96
N GLN A 58 -5.25 17.09 2.13
CA GLN A 58 -6.10 17.13 0.96
C GLN A 58 -7.39 16.33 1.15
N VAL A 59 -8.53 16.95 0.82
CA VAL A 59 -9.86 16.34 0.98
C VAL A 59 -10.68 16.49 -0.30
N LEU A 60 -11.18 15.38 -0.81
CA LEU A 60 -12.17 15.29 -1.87
C LEU A 60 -13.49 14.81 -1.25
N ALA A 61 -14.39 15.75 -0.97
CA ALA A 61 -15.67 15.50 -0.29
C ALA A 61 -16.83 15.44 -1.27
N GLY A 62 -17.95 14.84 -0.83
CA GLY A 62 -19.16 14.70 -1.63
C GLY A 62 -19.03 13.67 -2.76
N ILE A 63 -17.99 12.85 -2.77
CA ILE A 63 -17.70 11.88 -3.82
C ILE A 63 -18.48 10.59 -3.55
N ARG A 64 -19.46 10.29 -4.38
CA ARG A 64 -20.21 9.04 -4.30
C ARG A 64 -19.32 7.84 -4.66
N SER A 65 -19.68 6.65 -4.17
CA SER A 65 -18.90 5.42 -4.42
C SER A 65 -18.64 5.16 -5.93
N GLN A 66 -19.62 5.50 -6.78
CA GLN A 66 -19.53 5.35 -8.24
C GLN A 66 -18.59 6.40 -8.90
N GLU A 67 -18.37 7.53 -8.24
CA GLU A 67 -17.55 8.64 -8.73
C GLU A 67 -16.08 8.54 -8.25
N LYS A 68 -15.80 7.74 -7.22
CA LYS A 68 -14.45 7.53 -6.68
C LYS A 68 -13.43 7.10 -7.74
N PRO A 69 -13.75 6.20 -8.70
CA PRO A 69 -12.81 5.86 -9.77
C PRO A 69 -12.43 7.05 -10.65
N ALA A 70 -13.35 7.99 -10.88
CA ALA A 70 -13.05 9.21 -11.64
C ALA A 70 -12.15 10.17 -10.85
N ALA A 71 -12.39 10.30 -9.54
CA ALA A 71 -11.54 11.09 -8.65
C ALA A 71 -10.10 10.54 -8.59
N VAL A 72 -9.92 9.22 -8.51
CA VAL A 72 -8.60 8.58 -8.54
C VAL A 72 -7.89 8.84 -9.89
N ARG A 73 -8.60 8.71 -11.02
CA ARG A 73 -8.02 9.07 -12.33
C ARG A 73 -7.60 10.54 -12.42
N ALA A 74 -8.34 11.44 -11.79
CA ALA A 74 -7.97 12.86 -11.77
C ALA A 74 -6.67 13.10 -10.98
N LEU A 75 -6.42 12.35 -9.91
CA LEU A 75 -5.14 12.40 -9.19
C LEU A 75 -3.96 11.92 -10.06
N HIS A 76 -4.17 10.88 -10.88
CA HIS A 76 -3.15 10.43 -11.85
C HIS A 76 -2.75 11.51 -12.86
N THR A 77 -3.70 12.33 -13.32
CA THR A 77 -3.39 13.39 -14.29
C THR A 77 -2.48 14.48 -13.72
N GLN A 78 -2.33 14.53 -12.40
CA GLN A 78 -1.38 15.41 -11.72
C GLN A 78 0.04 14.82 -11.66
N GLY A 79 0.26 13.64 -12.25
CA GLY A 79 1.58 13.01 -12.40
C GLY A 79 2.02 12.15 -11.20
N GLY A 80 1.12 11.88 -10.26
CA GLY A 80 1.42 11.05 -9.08
C GLY A 80 1.16 9.55 -9.32
N ILE A 81 1.91 8.70 -8.62
CA ILE A 81 1.57 7.27 -8.44
C ILE A 81 0.57 7.18 -7.30
N VAL A 82 -0.60 6.62 -7.57
CA VAL A 82 -1.71 6.60 -6.62
C VAL A 82 -1.94 5.20 -6.06
N ALA A 83 -1.80 5.06 -4.74
CA ALA A 83 -2.29 3.89 -4.02
C ALA A 83 -3.67 4.18 -3.43
N MET A 84 -4.63 3.30 -3.66
CA MET A 84 -5.98 3.43 -3.09
C MET A 84 -6.19 2.40 -2.00
N VAL A 85 -6.58 2.88 -0.82
CA VAL A 85 -6.96 2.04 0.31
C VAL A 85 -8.47 2.13 0.50
N CYS A 86 -9.17 1.03 0.47
CA CYS A 86 -10.60 0.99 0.78
C CYS A 86 -11.03 -0.36 1.34
N ASP A 87 -12.22 -0.40 1.91
CA ASP A 87 -12.89 -1.62 2.33
C ASP A 87 -13.61 -2.32 1.16
N SER A 88 -14.30 -3.41 1.46
CA SER A 88 -15.04 -4.21 0.47
C SER A 88 -16.23 -3.49 -0.18
N SER A 89 -16.64 -2.33 0.34
CA SER A 89 -17.82 -1.60 -0.15
C SER A 89 -17.58 -0.87 -1.48
N VAL A 90 -16.31 -0.62 -1.87
CA VAL A 90 -15.94 0.18 -3.04
C VAL A 90 -14.85 -0.48 -3.90
N LEU A 91 -14.90 -1.79 -4.06
CA LEU A 91 -13.89 -2.58 -4.81
C LEU A 91 -13.53 -2.05 -6.22
N PRO A 92 -14.46 -1.53 -7.04
CA PRO A 92 -14.11 -1.06 -8.39
C PRO A 92 -13.05 0.05 -8.41
N VAL A 93 -12.90 0.81 -7.34
CA VAL A 93 -11.91 1.91 -7.28
C VAL A 93 -10.48 1.40 -7.18
N LEU A 94 -10.26 0.22 -6.59
CA LEU A 94 -8.93 -0.38 -6.45
C LEU A 94 -8.28 -0.69 -7.79
N ARG A 95 -9.09 -1.03 -8.82
CA ARG A 95 -8.59 -1.33 -10.16
C ARG A 95 -8.10 -0.12 -10.96
N VAL A 96 -8.44 1.07 -10.50
CA VAL A 96 -8.13 2.32 -11.22
C VAL A 96 -6.88 2.99 -10.65
N ALA A 97 -6.47 2.59 -9.45
CA ALA A 97 -5.23 3.04 -8.83
C ALA A 97 -4.04 2.22 -9.37
N ASP A 98 -2.82 2.76 -9.25
CA ASP A 98 -1.58 2.02 -9.57
C ASP A 98 -1.34 0.89 -8.59
N SER A 99 -1.83 1.04 -7.35
CA SER A 99 -1.85 -0.03 -6.36
C SER A 99 -3.15 0.00 -5.56
N GLY A 100 -3.90 -1.09 -5.64
CA GLY A 100 -5.13 -1.31 -4.91
C GLY A 100 -4.87 -2.06 -3.60
N ILE A 101 -5.13 -1.41 -2.46
CA ILE A 101 -4.98 -1.99 -1.13
C ILE A 101 -6.37 -2.21 -0.53
N LEU A 102 -6.76 -3.47 -0.41
CA LEU A 102 -8.01 -3.83 0.26
C LEU A 102 -7.78 -3.92 1.77
N TYR A 103 -8.51 -3.10 2.50
CA TYR A 103 -8.58 -3.19 3.96
C TYR A 103 -9.72 -4.11 4.35
N ALA A 104 -9.40 -5.37 4.66
CA ALA A 104 -10.38 -6.40 4.94
C ALA A 104 -10.78 -6.48 6.42
N GLY A 105 -9.88 -6.12 7.34
CA GLY A 105 -10.15 -6.10 8.77
C GLY A 105 -10.81 -7.37 9.29
N GLU A 106 -11.82 -7.20 10.14
CA GLU A 106 -12.61 -8.31 10.71
C GLU A 106 -13.57 -8.96 9.69
N ASP A 107 -13.91 -8.27 8.62
CA ASP A 107 -14.86 -8.74 7.60
C ASP A 107 -14.36 -9.97 6.83
N LEU A 108 -13.05 -10.26 6.90
CA LEU A 108 -12.48 -11.44 6.24
C LEU A 108 -13.02 -12.76 6.80
N TYR A 109 -13.44 -12.77 8.06
CA TYR A 109 -13.96 -13.96 8.74
C TYR A 109 -15.47 -14.14 8.55
N GLY A 110 -16.20 -13.12 8.11
CA GLY A 110 -17.67 -13.12 8.00
C GLY A 110 -18.23 -12.99 6.59
N THR A 111 -17.53 -12.36 5.68
CA THR A 111 -18.02 -12.11 4.32
C THR A 111 -17.26 -12.94 3.30
N LYS A 112 -18.02 -13.66 2.45
CA LYS A 112 -17.50 -14.23 1.21
C LYS A 112 -17.06 -13.06 0.33
N VAL A 113 -15.82 -12.58 0.46
CA VAL A 113 -15.25 -11.62 -0.49
C VAL A 113 -14.93 -12.41 -1.75
N PRO A 114 -15.76 -12.31 -2.80
CA PRO A 114 -15.55 -13.11 -4.00
C PRO A 114 -14.33 -12.57 -4.75
N ASN A 115 -13.33 -13.40 -5.01
CA ASN A 115 -12.22 -13.14 -5.94
C ASN A 115 -11.44 -11.82 -5.74
N TRP A 116 -11.05 -11.52 -4.50
CA TRP A 116 -10.19 -10.38 -4.17
C TRP A 116 -8.85 -10.38 -4.94
N ASN A 117 -8.33 -11.57 -5.30
CA ASN A 117 -7.11 -11.72 -6.11
C ASN A 117 -7.17 -11.00 -7.47
N ASN A 118 -8.37 -10.69 -7.97
CA ASN A 118 -8.55 -10.00 -9.24
C ASN A 118 -8.87 -8.51 -9.07
N VAL A 119 -8.95 -7.99 -7.84
CA VAL A 119 -9.45 -6.64 -7.57
C VAL A 119 -8.45 -5.79 -6.80
N SER A 120 -7.58 -6.42 -6.00
CA SER A 120 -6.59 -5.72 -5.17
C SER A 120 -5.22 -6.37 -5.31
N ASP A 121 -4.18 -5.54 -5.24
CA ASP A 121 -2.77 -5.98 -5.25
C ASP A 121 -2.33 -6.43 -3.87
N VAL A 122 -2.88 -5.80 -2.84
CA VAL A 122 -2.56 -6.06 -1.43
C VAL A 122 -3.86 -6.21 -0.63
N VAL A 123 -3.90 -7.17 0.27
CA VAL A 123 -4.99 -7.35 1.22
C VAL A 123 -4.46 -7.26 2.64
N LEU A 124 -4.97 -6.30 3.39
CA LEU A 124 -4.66 -6.12 4.79
C LEU A 124 -5.71 -6.82 5.64
N ILE A 125 -5.30 -7.89 6.32
CA ILE A 125 -6.17 -8.71 7.18
C ILE A 125 -6.17 -8.24 8.64
N ARG A 126 -5.27 -7.32 8.99
CA ARG A 126 -5.21 -6.72 10.33
C ARG A 126 -6.22 -5.58 10.44
N ASN A 127 -6.81 -5.43 11.62
CA ASN A 127 -7.79 -4.39 11.90
C ASN A 127 -7.14 -3.09 12.44
N ASP A 128 -5.91 -2.78 12.00
CA ASP A 128 -5.18 -1.55 12.32
C ASP A 128 -4.81 -0.77 11.06
N VAL A 129 -4.85 0.56 11.14
CA VAL A 129 -4.50 1.43 10.01
C VAL A 129 -2.99 1.45 9.78
N MET A 130 -2.20 1.19 10.83
CA MET A 130 -0.73 1.06 10.75
C MET A 130 -0.27 -0.06 9.80
N ALA A 131 -1.13 -1.02 9.49
CA ALA A 131 -0.82 -2.03 8.47
C ALA A 131 -0.53 -1.41 7.09
N VAL A 132 -1.11 -0.25 6.76
CA VAL A 132 -0.90 0.45 5.47
C VAL A 132 0.54 0.95 5.33
N PRO A 133 1.06 1.86 6.19
CA PRO A 133 2.45 2.31 6.08
C PRO A 133 3.45 1.16 6.21
N GLN A 134 3.18 0.16 7.05
CA GLN A 134 4.04 -1.02 7.19
C GLN A 134 4.12 -1.84 5.89
N ALA A 135 3.01 -2.01 5.17
CA ALA A 135 3.00 -2.69 3.88
C ALA A 135 3.82 -1.93 2.83
N ILE A 136 3.68 -0.59 2.77
CA ILE A 136 4.45 0.25 1.85
C ILE A 136 5.94 0.21 2.20
N GLU A 137 6.31 0.32 3.48
CA GLU A 137 7.70 0.22 3.91
C GLU A 137 8.30 -1.13 3.54
N HIS A 138 7.55 -2.21 3.76
CA HIS A 138 7.97 -3.56 3.40
C HIS A 138 8.19 -3.68 1.89
N ALA A 139 7.26 -3.22 1.07
CA ALA A 139 7.37 -3.24 -0.38
C ALA A 139 8.60 -2.44 -0.88
N ARG A 140 8.82 -1.23 -0.36
CA ARG A 140 9.99 -0.40 -0.67
C ARG A 140 11.31 -1.09 -0.28
N ARG A 141 11.31 -1.81 0.83
CA ARG A 141 12.50 -2.55 1.29
C ARG A 141 12.80 -3.75 0.39
N VAL A 142 11.77 -4.52 0.02
CA VAL A 142 11.91 -5.66 -0.90
C VAL A 142 12.44 -5.17 -2.25
N ASN A 143 11.87 -4.09 -2.78
CA ASN A 143 12.31 -3.52 -4.04
C ASN A 143 13.78 -3.09 -4.00
N ARG A 144 14.22 -2.40 -2.95
CA ARG A 144 15.64 -2.03 -2.78
C ARG A 144 16.59 -3.24 -2.74
N ILE A 145 16.14 -4.36 -2.17
CA ILE A 145 16.94 -5.60 -2.15
C ILE A 145 16.98 -6.21 -3.56
N ALA A 146 15.85 -6.22 -4.27
CA ALA A 146 15.77 -6.71 -5.63
C ALA A 146 16.67 -5.90 -6.59
N ASP A 147 16.59 -4.56 -6.52
CA ASP A 147 17.42 -3.66 -7.32
C ASP A 147 18.91 -3.88 -7.05
N ARG A 148 19.31 -3.98 -5.79
CA ARG A 148 20.68 -4.26 -5.42
C ARG A 148 21.15 -5.61 -5.98
N ASN A 149 20.34 -6.65 -5.90
CA ASN A 149 20.67 -7.96 -6.42
C ASN A 149 20.81 -7.93 -7.95
N LEU A 150 19.94 -7.19 -8.63
CA LEU A 150 20.00 -7.01 -10.09
C LEU A 150 21.27 -6.27 -10.50
N TRP A 151 21.64 -5.20 -9.82
CA TRP A 151 22.87 -4.47 -10.06
C TRP A 151 24.11 -5.35 -9.85
N PHE A 152 24.18 -6.10 -8.76
CA PHE A 152 25.26 -7.05 -8.52
C PHE A 152 25.37 -8.10 -9.63
N ALA A 153 24.24 -8.68 -10.04
CA ALA A 153 24.23 -9.66 -11.12
C ALA A 153 24.70 -9.06 -12.45
N GLY A 154 24.27 -7.82 -12.77
CA GLY A 154 24.66 -7.11 -13.98
C GLY A 154 26.16 -6.82 -14.03
N ILE A 155 26.72 -6.23 -12.98
CA ILE A 155 28.15 -5.89 -12.88
C ILE A 155 28.99 -7.17 -12.96
N TYR A 156 28.58 -8.19 -12.21
CA TYR A 156 29.31 -9.45 -12.17
C TYR A 156 29.33 -10.16 -13.53
N ASN A 157 28.20 -10.21 -14.22
CA ASN A 157 28.12 -10.81 -15.56
C ASN A 157 28.93 -10.00 -16.57
N ALA A 158 28.89 -8.68 -16.52
CA ALA A 158 29.69 -7.82 -17.40
C ALA A 158 31.19 -8.04 -17.19
N ALA A 159 31.63 -8.10 -15.93
CA ALA A 159 33.04 -8.40 -15.61
C ALA A 159 33.45 -9.79 -16.09
N ALA A 160 32.62 -10.82 -15.91
CA ALA A 160 32.88 -12.17 -16.38
C ALA A 160 33.03 -12.24 -17.90
N ILE A 161 32.22 -11.52 -18.65
CA ILE A 161 32.29 -11.43 -20.12
C ILE A 161 33.62 -10.80 -20.55
N VAL A 162 34.00 -9.69 -19.94
CA VAL A 162 35.29 -9.02 -20.25
C VAL A 162 36.47 -9.93 -19.96
N LEU A 163 36.50 -10.62 -18.81
CA LEU A 163 37.58 -11.55 -18.46
C LEU A 163 37.64 -12.77 -19.38
N ALA A 164 36.49 -13.27 -19.82
CA ALA A 164 36.42 -14.35 -20.78
C ALA A 164 36.92 -13.90 -22.17
N ALA A 165 36.53 -12.72 -22.63
CA ALA A 165 37.00 -12.13 -23.90
C ALA A 165 38.52 -11.86 -23.89
N ALA A 166 39.08 -11.51 -22.75
CA ALA A 166 40.53 -11.32 -22.56
C ALA A 166 41.32 -12.65 -22.44
N GLY A 167 40.64 -13.81 -22.49
CA GLY A 167 41.29 -15.12 -22.37
C GLY A 167 41.78 -15.45 -20.96
N VAL A 168 41.44 -14.64 -19.97
CA VAL A 168 41.90 -14.82 -18.57
C VAL A 168 41.05 -15.85 -17.82
N LEU A 169 39.80 -16.03 -18.24
CA LEU A 169 38.85 -16.89 -17.54
C LEU A 169 38.66 -18.22 -18.28
N PRO A 170 39.16 -19.34 -17.73
CA PRO A 170 38.91 -20.66 -18.31
C PRO A 170 37.45 -21.06 -18.16
N PRO A 171 36.90 -21.91 -19.04
CA PRO A 171 35.48 -22.30 -19.02
C PRO A 171 34.99 -22.84 -17.66
N VAL A 172 35.84 -23.63 -16.98
CA VAL A 172 35.52 -24.15 -15.63
C VAL A 172 35.44 -23.03 -14.60
N GLY A 173 36.32 -22.04 -14.67
CA GLY A 173 36.25 -20.85 -13.81
C GLY A 173 35.01 -20.04 -14.02
N ALA A 174 34.57 -19.86 -15.26
CA ALA A 174 33.31 -19.17 -15.58
C ALA A 174 32.08 -19.86 -14.95
N THR A 175 32.04 -21.21 -15.03
CA THR A 175 30.98 -22.01 -14.45
C THR A 175 30.93 -21.89 -12.91
N LEU A 176 32.07 -21.97 -12.25
CA LEU A 176 32.17 -21.83 -10.79
C LEU A 176 31.76 -20.42 -10.33
N LEU A 177 32.14 -19.41 -11.06
CA LEU A 177 31.73 -18.04 -10.80
C LEU A 177 30.22 -17.86 -10.97
N MET A 178 29.59 -18.42 -12.01
CA MET A 178 28.18 -18.38 -12.24
C MET A 178 27.39 -19.09 -11.12
N LEU A 179 27.82 -20.23 -10.66
CA LEU A 179 27.24 -20.94 -9.51
C LEU A 179 27.33 -20.10 -8.23
N GLY A 180 28.52 -19.51 -7.97
CA GLY A 180 28.74 -18.65 -6.80
C GLY A 180 27.80 -17.43 -6.79
N SER A 181 27.60 -16.75 -7.94
CA SER A 181 26.70 -15.61 -8.04
C SER A 181 25.25 -15.99 -7.80
N SER A 182 24.81 -17.12 -8.36
CA SER A 182 23.46 -17.63 -8.16
C SER A 182 23.17 -17.95 -6.69
N LEU A 183 24.11 -18.58 -5.99
CA LEU A 183 24.00 -18.87 -4.56
C LEU A 183 23.95 -17.59 -3.71
N LEU A 184 24.74 -16.56 -4.05
CA LEU A 184 24.73 -15.27 -3.35
C LEU A 184 23.38 -14.55 -3.51
N VAL A 185 22.84 -14.53 -4.72
CA VAL A 185 21.50 -13.92 -4.99
C VAL A 185 20.43 -14.70 -4.24
N GLU A 186 20.45 -16.02 -4.27
CA GLU A 186 19.48 -16.85 -3.55
C GLU A 186 19.59 -16.64 -2.04
N TYR A 187 20.78 -16.59 -1.46
CA TYR A 187 20.99 -16.31 -0.05
C TYR A 187 20.47 -14.93 0.35
N SER A 188 20.75 -13.90 -0.46
CA SER A 188 20.27 -12.54 -0.26
C SER A 188 18.73 -12.48 -0.30
N SER A 189 18.11 -13.18 -1.25
CA SER A 189 16.65 -13.24 -1.40
C SER A 189 15.99 -13.97 -0.23
N ARG A 190 16.55 -15.07 0.23
CA ARG A 190 16.07 -15.79 1.43
C ARG A 190 16.18 -14.96 2.70
N ARG A 191 17.19 -14.08 2.81
CA ARG A 191 17.31 -13.17 3.95
C ARG A 191 16.23 -12.10 3.91
N ALA A 192 15.78 -11.67 2.74
CA ALA A 192 14.65 -10.73 2.58
C ALA A 192 13.34 -11.34 3.06
N SER A 193 13.09 -12.63 2.82
CA SER A 193 11.85 -13.32 3.21
C SER A 193 11.73 -13.58 4.74
N ARG A 194 12.84 -13.53 5.49
CA ARG A 194 12.86 -13.74 6.95
C ARG A 194 12.57 -12.48 7.77
N PHE A 195 12.15 -11.41 7.14
CA PHE A 195 11.92 -10.15 7.82
C PHE A 195 10.62 -10.19 8.64
N ARG A 196 10.74 -10.09 9.97
CA ARG A 196 9.63 -9.81 10.88
C ARG A 196 9.42 -8.31 10.95
N VAL A 197 8.21 -7.85 10.67
CA VAL A 197 7.79 -6.49 10.97
C VAL A 197 7.93 -6.27 12.48
N GLN A 198 8.78 -5.33 12.89
CA GLN A 198 8.89 -4.92 14.29
C GLN A 198 7.55 -4.29 14.69
N GLY A 199 6.87 -4.91 15.66
CA GLY A 199 5.58 -4.41 16.16
C GLY A 199 4.51 -5.49 16.35
N LEU A 200 4.72 -6.71 15.89
CA LEU A 200 3.84 -7.83 16.23
C LEU A 200 4.13 -8.29 17.68
N ARG A 201 3.60 -7.55 18.69
CA ARG A 201 3.31 -8.14 20.00
C ARG A 201 2.04 -8.98 19.84
N ARG A 202 2.16 -10.26 20.19
CA ARG A 202 1.04 -11.19 20.36
C ARG A 202 0.16 -10.71 21.50
#